data_dc8e429335e6eab81092e863a9367e97
#
_entry.id   dc8e429335e6eab81092e863a9367e97
#
_cell.length_a   1.000
_cell.length_b   1.000
_cell.length_c   1.000
_cell.angle_alpha   90.00
_cell.angle_beta   90.00
_cell.angle_gamma   90.00
#
_symmetry.space_group_name_H-M   'P 1'
#
loop_
_entity.id
_entity.type
_entity.pdbx_description
1 polymer ?
#
loop_
_entity_poly.entity_id
_entity_poly.type
_entity_poly.pdbx_seq_one_letter_code
_entity_poly.pdbx_strand_id
1 'polypeptide(L)'
;MALMMVRASYTPEAFRGLMDNPQNRREALTTVWADVGCVLKELYYSSSQSGWVMIVEGDPGTLLENQFTTWSSGALASYTAEILHTPEDVFEASKRANAKAKRAYDAPNRDEIDRMLPDE
;
A
#
# COMPACT_ATOMS: atom_id res chain seq x y z
N MET A 1 -12.46 7.51 -1.52
CA MET A 1 -11.19 7.65 -0.77
C MET A 1 -10.74 6.28 -0.31
N ALA A 2 -9.48 5.99 -0.44
CA ALA A 2 -8.93 4.71 -0.02
C ALA A 2 -8.01 4.90 1.17
N LEU A 3 -7.91 3.85 1.97
CA LEU A 3 -6.93 3.76 3.04
C LEU A 3 -5.75 2.95 2.48
N MET A 4 -4.54 3.49 2.64
CA MET A 4 -3.36 2.93 2.00
C MET A 4 -2.23 2.78 3.02
N MET A 5 -1.45 1.71 2.88
CA MET A 5 -0.23 1.56 3.66
C MET A 5 0.97 1.78 2.73
N VAL A 6 1.81 2.73 3.10
CA VAL A 6 3.01 3.07 2.33
C VAL A 6 4.23 2.81 3.19
N ARG A 7 5.19 2.08 2.65
CA ARG A 7 6.47 1.85 3.31
C ARG A 7 7.57 2.44 2.45
N ALA A 8 8.46 3.19 3.09
CA ALA A 8 9.57 3.82 2.38
C ALA A 8 10.82 3.78 3.27
N SER A 9 11.92 3.29 2.72
CA SER A 9 13.18 3.28 3.43
C SER A 9 14.16 4.26 2.79
N TYR A 10 15.09 4.76 3.60
CA TYR A 10 16.07 5.73 3.16
C TYR A 10 17.29 5.08 2.54
N THR A 11 17.92 5.80 1.62
CA THR A 11 19.30 5.47 1.24
C THR A 11 20.22 5.72 2.44
N PRO A 12 21.40 5.06 2.47
CA PRO A 12 22.36 5.34 3.55
C PRO A 12 22.74 6.81 3.65
N GLU A 13 22.82 7.50 2.53
CA GLU A 13 23.16 8.93 2.52
C GLU A 13 22.07 9.78 3.16
N ALA A 14 20.80 9.50 2.84
CA ALA A 14 19.70 10.24 3.43
C ALA A 14 19.59 9.95 4.93
N PHE A 15 19.81 8.71 5.32
CA PHE A 15 19.80 8.33 6.73
C PHE A 15 20.91 9.06 7.51
N ARG A 16 22.10 9.16 6.91
CA ARG A 16 23.21 9.89 7.51
C ARG A 16 22.85 11.36 7.71
N GLY A 17 22.17 11.96 6.74
CA GLY A 17 21.72 13.34 6.88
C GLY A 17 20.77 13.54 8.06
N LEU A 18 19.91 12.56 8.32
CA LEU A 18 19.00 12.61 9.47
C LEU A 18 19.77 12.45 10.79
N MET A 19 20.84 11.65 10.77
CA MET A 19 21.70 11.50 11.95
C MET A 19 22.44 12.80 12.24
N ASP A 20 22.92 13.48 11.20
CA ASP A 20 23.65 14.73 11.37
C ASP A 20 22.74 15.87 11.80
N ASN A 21 21.46 15.79 11.46
CA ASN A 21 20.48 16.80 11.81
C ASN A 21 19.19 16.16 12.29
N PRO A 22 19.15 15.65 13.54
CA PRO A 22 17.97 14.97 14.06
C PRO A 22 16.74 15.86 14.04
N GLN A 23 15.63 15.30 13.60
CA GLN A 23 14.36 16.03 13.51
C GLN A 23 13.18 15.08 13.62
N ASN A 24 12.05 15.60 14.08
CA ASN A 24 10.80 14.87 14.04
C ASN A 24 10.22 14.98 12.65
N ARG A 25 10.08 13.85 11.97
CA ARG A 25 9.64 13.81 10.57
C ARG A 25 8.13 13.91 10.39
N ARG A 26 7.35 13.89 11.47
CA ARG A 26 5.89 13.87 11.38
C ARG A 26 5.35 15.04 10.58
N GLU A 27 5.80 16.25 10.90
CA GLU A 27 5.31 17.46 10.24
C GLU A 27 5.66 17.46 8.75
N ALA A 28 6.89 17.15 8.42
CA ALA A 28 7.34 17.14 7.03
C ALA A 28 6.57 16.11 6.20
N LEU A 29 6.38 14.90 6.74
CA LEU A 29 5.66 13.85 6.02
C LEU A 29 4.17 14.16 5.92
N THR A 30 3.58 14.76 6.94
CA THR A 30 2.18 15.22 6.88
C THR A 30 2.00 16.21 5.73
N THR A 31 2.92 17.15 5.59
CA THR A 31 2.89 18.15 4.53
C THR A 31 3.06 17.52 3.15
N VAL A 32 4.00 16.60 3.01
CA VAL A 32 4.23 15.90 1.74
C VAL A 32 2.96 15.21 1.25
N TRP A 33 2.26 14.52 2.14
CA TRP A 33 1.01 13.86 1.76
C TRP A 33 -0.12 14.87 1.49
N ALA A 34 -0.20 15.93 2.27
CA ALA A 34 -1.21 16.97 2.07
C ALA A 34 -1.04 17.63 0.70
N ASP A 35 0.19 17.77 0.21
CA ASP A 35 0.47 18.38 -1.09
C ASP A 35 -0.13 17.60 -2.26
N VAL A 36 -0.35 16.30 -2.09
CA VAL A 36 -1.03 15.48 -3.10
C VAL A 36 -2.48 15.16 -2.71
N GLY A 37 -3.04 15.90 -1.76
CA GLY A 37 -4.43 15.76 -1.37
C GLY A 37 -4.74 14.59 -0.47
N CYS A 38 -3.74 14.06 0.23
CA CYS A 38 -3.90 12.92 1.11
C CYS A 38 -3.73 13.32 2.57
N VAL A 39 -4.27 12.49 3.46
CA VAL A 39 -4.17 12.70 4.91
C VAL A 39 -3.32 11.59 5.51
N LEU A 40 -2.22 11.96 6.16
CA LEU A 40 -1.40 11.01 6.90
C LEU A 40 -2.10 10.71 8.22
N LYS A 41 -2.61 9.48 8.36
CA LYS A 41 -3.37 9.06 9.53
C LYS A 41 -2.48 8.54 10.64
N GLU A 42 -1.48 7.74 10.29
CA GLU A 42 -0.55 7.16 11.26
C GLU A 42 0.84 7.08 10.64
N LEU A 43 1.84 7.20 11.50
CA LEU A 43 3.23 7.20 11.08
C LEU A 43 4.05 6.47 12.13
N TYR A 44 4.78 5.44 11.70
CA TYR A 44 5.66 4.66 12.57
C TYR A 44 6.98 4.41 11.85
N TYR A 45 8.06 4.31 12.61
CA TYR A 45 9.34 3.89 12.07
C TYR A 45 9.48 2.39 12.25
N SER A 46 9.89 1.70 11.18
CA SER A 46 10.14 0.27 11.20
C SER A 46 11.64 0.02 11.35
N SER A 47 12.04 -0.55 12.47
CA SER A 47 13.46 -0.82 12.73
C SER A 47 14.02 -1.91 11.81
N SER A 48 13.19 -2.86 11.37
CA SER A 48 13.65 -3.93 10.49
C SER A 48 13.87 -3.45 9.05
N GLN A 49 13.15 -2.40 8.64
CA GLN A 49 13.22 -1.89 7.26
C GLN A 49 13.99 -0.58 7.15
N SER A 50 14.38 0.00 8.28
CA SER A 50 15.07 1.30 8.33
C SER A 50 14.32 2.38 7.58
N GLY A 51 13.02 2.48 7.82
CA GLY A 51 12.18 3.43 7.12
C GLY A 51 10.83 3.62 7.79
N TRP A 52 9.97 4.32 7.10
CA TRP A 52 8.66 4.70 7.62
C TRP A 52 7.57 3.75 7.14
N VAL A 53 6.63 3.47 8.03
CA VAL A 53 5.35 2.84 7.71
C VAL A 53 4.29 3.90 7.92
N MET A 54 3.52 4.18 6.89
CA MET A 54 2.55 5.26 6.88
C MET A 54 1.17 4.73 6.52
N ILE A 55 0.17 5.15 7.27
CA ILE A 55 -1.23 4.90 6.93
C ILE A 55 -1.79 6.20 6.40
N VAL A 56 -2.21 6.18 5.15
CA VAL A 56 -2.60 7.38 4.41
C VAL A 56 -3.99 7.20 3.82
N GLU A 57 -4.80 8.24 3.89
CA GLU A 57 -6.13 8.24 3.29
C GLU A 57 -6.17 9.20 2.11
N GLY A 58 -6.65 8.73 0.97
CA GLY A 58 -6.74 9.56 -0.22
C GLY A 58 -7.08 8.76 -1.47
N ASP A 59 -6.89 9.40 -2.62
CA ASP A 59 -7.11 8.79 -3.92
C ASP A 59 -5.90 7.90 -4.25
N PRO A 60 -6.12 6.61 -4.60
CA PRO A 60 -4.99 5.74 -4.98
C PRO A 60 -4.14 6.29 -6.12
N GLY A 61 -4.71 7.08 -7.02
CA GLY A 61 -3.95 7.69 -8.11
C GLY A 61 -2.82 8.60 -7.65
N THR A 62 -2.93 9.16 -6.46
CA THR A 62 -1.92 10.05 -5.91
C THR A 62 -0.67 9.32 -5.43
N LEU A 63 -0.73 7.99 -5.29
CA LEU A 63 0.45 7.21 -4.90
C LEU A 63 1.60 7.35 -5.90
N LEU A 64 1.28 7.33 -7.19
CA LEU A 64 2.32 7.49 -8.21
C LEU A 64 2.96 8.87 -8.13
N GLU A 65 2.16 9.90 -7.95
CA GLU A 65 2.66 11.26 -7.83
C GLU A 65 3.58 11.40 -6.62
N ASN A 66 3.16 10.88 -5.48
CA ASN A 66 4.00 10.88 -4.27
C ASN A 66 5.27 10.08 -4.48
N GLN A 67 5.17 8.90 -5.11
CA GLN A 67 6.33 8.06 -5.37
C GLN A 67 7.34 8.78 -6.25
N PHE A 68 6.88 9.38 -7.33
CA PHE A 68 7.79 10.07 -8.26
C PHE A 68 8.47 11.27 -7.58
N THR A 69 7.69 12.04 -6.83
CA THR A 69 8.21 13.19 -6.10
C THR A 69 9.28 12.79 -5.10
N THR A 70 8.97 11.80 -4.27
CA THR A 70 9.90 11.39 -3.21
C THR A 70 11.08 10.59 -3.75
N TRP A 71 10.84 9.76 -4.78
CA TRP A 71 11.90 8.97 -5.38
C TRP A 71 12.92 9.85 -6.12
N SER A 72 12.44 10.91 -6.77
CA SER A 72 13.31 11.81 -7.51
C SER A 72 14.26 12.60 -6.60
N SER A 73 13.99 12.66 -5.32
CA SER A 73 14.89 13.32 -4.37
C SER A 73 16.18 12.53 -4.12
N GLY A 74 16.21 11.25 -4.48
CA GLY A 74 17.34 10.39 -4.20
C GLY A 74 17.42 9.90 -2.76
N ALA A 75 16.44 10.24 -1.94
CA ALA A 75 16.46 9.89 -0.52
C ALA A 75 15.96 8.47 -0.22
N LEU A 76 15.24 7.86 -1.16
CA LEU A 76 14.60 6.56 -0.90
C LEU A 76 15.33 5.41 -1.57
N ALA A 77 15.56 4.36 -0.81
CA ALA A 77 16.09 3.08 -1.30
C ALA A 77 14.96 2.13 -1.69
N SER A 78 13.78 2.28 -1.09
CA SER A 78 12.62 1.45 -1.42
C SER A 78 11.32 2.23 -1.18
N TYR A 79 10.29 1.82 -1.90
CA TYR A 79 8.95 2.40 -1.76
C TYR A 79 7.95 1.32 -2.14
N THR A 80 7.07 0.96 -1.21
CA THR A 80 5.98 0.04 -1.49
C THR A 80 4.68 0.63 -0.98
N ALA A 81 3.59 0.35 -1.69
CA ALA A 81 2.29 0.88 -1.31
C ALA A 81 1.22 -0.17 -1.61
N GLU A 82 0.22 -0.23 -0.75
CA GLU A 82 -0.89 -1.15 -0.91
C GLU A 82 -2.17 -0.50 -0.40
N ILE A 83 -3.30 -0.90 -0.98
CA ILE A 83 -4.59 -0.46 -0.52
C ILE A 83 -5.05 -1.39 0.60
N LEU A 84 -5.54 -0.81 1.68
CA LEU A 84 -6.09 -1.55 2.82
C LEU A 84 -7.60 -1.55 2.72
N HIS A 85 -8.19 -2.68 3.06
CA HIS A 85 -9.64 -2.86 3.02
C HIS A 85 -10.14 -3.30 4.39
N THR A 86 -11.32 -2.81 4.75
CA THR A 86 -11.97 -3.27 5.99
C THR A 86 -12.54 -4.67 5.80
N PRO A 87 -12.77 -5.42 6.89
CA PRO A 87 -13.48 -6.71 6.79
C PRO A 87 -14.84 -6.59 6.10
N GLU A 88 -15.53 -5.47 6.31
CA GLU A 88 -16.82 -5.21 5.66
C GLU A 88 -16.68 -5.07 4.15
N ASP A 89 -15.64 -4.35 3.70
CA ASP A 89 -15.34 -4.24 2.26
C ASP A 89 -15.06 -5.60 1.65
N VAL A 90 -14.28 -6.42 2.36
CA VAL A 90 -13.95 -7.77 1.91
C VAL A 90 -15.22 -8.63 1.80
N PHE A 91 -16.10 -8.52 2.79
CA PHE A 91 -17.36 -9.27 2.79
C PHE A 91 -18.23 -8.88 1.60
N GLU A 92 -18.41 -7.58 1.38
CA GLU A 92 -19.22 -7.11 0.24
C GLU A 92 -18.61 -7.51 -1.09
N ALA A 93 -17.30 -7.41 -1.22
CA ALA A 93 -16.60 -7.80 -2.44
C ALA A 93 -16.74 -9.32 -2.68
N SER A 94 -16.65 -10.13 -1.62
CA SER A 94 -16.77 -11.58 -1.78
C SER A 94 -18.18 -11.98 -2.19
N LYS A 95 -19.21 -11.27 -1.73
CA LYS A 95 -20.58 -11.52 -2.19
C LYS A 95 -20.72 -11.24 -3.68
N ARG A 96 -20.19 -10.10 -4.13
CA ARG A 96 -20.23 -9.75 -5.56
C ARG A 96 -19.43 -10.73 -6.40
N ALA A 97 -18.26 -11.12 -5.91
CA ALA A 97 -17.42 -12.07 -6.63
C ALA A 97 -18.06 -13.46 -6.71
N ASN A 98 -18.70 -13.89 -5.64
CA ASN A 98 -19.41 -15.17 -5.62
C ASN A 98 -20.49 -15.21 -6.71
N ALA A 99 -21.28 -14.16 -6.80
CA ALA A 99 -22.35 -14.08 -7.81
C ALA A 99 -21.79 -14.11 -9.23
N LYS A 100 -20.68 -13.40 -9.46
CA LYS A 100 -20.06 -13.35 -10.79
C LYS A 100 -19.33 -14.63 -11.14
N ALA A 101 -18.67 -15.24 -10.18
CA ALA A 101 -17.88 -16.46 -10.42
C ALA A 101 -18.74 -17.61 -10.92
N LYS A 102 -19.97 -17.68 -10.45
CA LYS A 102 -20.90 -18.74 -10.89
C LYS A 102 -21.34 -18.62 -12.32
N ARG A 103 -21.16 -17.46 -12.95
CA ARG A 103 -21.65 -17.18 -14.29
C ARG A 103 -20.56 -16.81 -15.28
N ALA A 104 -19.52 -16.15 -14.82
CA ALA A 104 -18.53 -15.52 -15.68
C ALA A 104 -17.15 -16.16 -15.64
N TYR A 105 -16.84 -16.89 -14.59
CA TYR A 105 -15.52 -17.50 -14.43
C TYR A 105 -15.64 -18.87 -13.81
N ASP A 106 -15.04 -19.84 -14.50
CA ASP A 106 -15.01 -21.24 -14.11
C ASP A 106 -13.59 -21.59 -13.73
N ALA A 107 -13.30 -21.66 -12.44
CA ALA A 107 -11.94 -21.83 -11.96
C ALA A 107 -11.36 -23.19 -12.35
N PRO A 108 -10.28 -23.22 -13.16
CA PRO A 108 -9.77 -24.50 -13.68
C PRO A 108 -9.29 -25.44 -12.60
N ASN A 109 -8.72 -24.94 -11.54
CA ASN A 109 -8.16 -25.76 -10.47
C ASN A 109 -9.23 -26.47 -9.64
N ARG A 110 -10.49 -26.10 -9.80
CA ARG A 110 -11.59 -26.74 -9.08
C ARG A 110 -12.50 -27.48 -10.04
N ASP A 111 -13.12 -26.76 -10.98
CA ASP A 111 -14.14 -27.35 -11.85
C ASP A 111 -13.55 -28.31 -12.86
N GLU A 112 -12.36 -28.01 -13.37
CA GLU A 112 -11.71 -28.93 -14.29
C GLU A 112 -11.27 -30.21 -13.61
N ILE A 113 -10.77 -30.12 -12.39
CA ILE A 113 -10.42 -31.31 -11.63
C ILE A 113 -11.67 -32.15 -11.37
N ASP A 114 -12.77 -31.52 -10.98
CA ASP A 114 -14.04 -32.22 -10.74
C ASP A 114 -14.54 -32.91 -11.99
N ARG A 115 -14.37 -32.29 -13.17
CA ARG A 115 -14.76 -32.91 -14.44
C ARG A 115 -13.83 -34.03 -14.86
N MET A 116 -12.58 -33.95 -14.49
CA MET A 116 -11.58 -34.96 -14.83
C MET A 116 -11.65 -36.17 -13.93
N LEU A 117 -12.23 -36.05 -12.75
CA LEU A 117 -12.38 -37.16 -11.84
C LEU A 117 -13.53 -38.05 -12.27
N PRO A 118 -13.40 -39.38 -12.16
CA PRO A 118 -14.52 -40.25 -12.47
C PRO A 118 -15.68 -39.99 -11.51
N ASP A 119 -16.88 -40.09 -12.04
CA ASP A 119 -18.07 -40.06 -11.20
C ASP A 119 -18.10 -41.31 -10.34
N GLU A 120 -18.05 -41.11 -9.05
CA GLU A 120 -18.02 -42.21 -8.12
C GLU A 120 -19.22 -42.25 -7.20
#